data_6618bb7b9f86da52639a87dbc6c46b77
#
_entry.id   6618bb7b9f86da52639a87dbc6c46b77
#
_cell.length_a   1.000
_cell.length_b   1.000
_cell.length_c   1.000
_cell.angle_alpha   90.00
_cell.angle_beta   90.00
_cell.angle_gamma   90.00
#
_symmetry.space_group_name_H-M   'P 1'
#
loop_
_entity.id
_entity.type
_entity.pdbx_description
1 polymer ?
#
loop_
_entity_poly.entity_id
_entity_poly.type
_entity_poly.pdbx_seq_one_letter_code
_entity_poly.pdbx_strand_id
1 'polypeptide(L)'
;MAIMILFASIMLIIALPGLRRMKSVEGYVTGNRESGGLLVGASLVATIIGASSTLGMADLARTFGGAAFWWLGLGAAGLLLMAWLTVRPLWNLKAISIADAVSRLAGRGAGRLTGVVIVLAWTGIIAAQLVAVGSVLSMAAEADPAVVILITGLAVTLYTTIGGQRSVIRTDLVQLVILVVGVLAVFLMLAFPGSEADSGLVLQPLLHAGFDLEKLVFMAVPLLGAYAAGPDMFSRINSARSVKAARRG
;
A
#
# COMPACT_ATOMS: atom_id res chain seq x y z
N MET A 1 11.72 -1.18 21.02
CA MET A 1 12.95 -0.65 20.38
C MET A 1 13.74 -1.71 19.60
N ALA A 2 14.15 -2.84 20.20
CA ALA A 2 14.95 -3.87 19.50
C ALA A 2 14.28 -4.42 18.22
N ILE A 3 12.97 -4.71 18.24
CA ILE A 3 12.21 -5.20 17.10
C ILE A 3 12.20 -4.17 15.95
N MET A 4 12.07 -2.89 16.25
CA MET A 4 12.10 -1.82 15.24
C MET A 4 13.47 -1.73 14.55
N ILE A 5 14.55 -1.80 15.34
CA ILE A 5 15.93 -1.78 14.82
C ILE A 5 16.19 -3.02 13.96
N LEU A 6 15.75 -4.19 14.42
CA LEU A 6 15.87 -5.43 13.64
C LEU A 6 15.10 -5.33 12.30
N PHE A 7 13.85 -4.87 12.33
CA PHE A 7 13.05 -4.68 11.13
C PHE A 7 13.71 -3.69 10.15
N ALA A 8 14.11 -2.51 10.65
CA ALA A 8 14.80 -1.50 9.82
C ALA A 8 16.10 -2.05 9.21
N SER A 9 16.87 -2.83 10.00
CA SER A 9 18.11 -3.46 9.53
C SER A 9 17.86 -4.49 8.43
N ILE A 10 16.83 -5.33 8.58
CA ILE A 10 16.43 -6.30 7.54
C ILE A 10 16.03 -5.56 6.26
N MET A 11 15.21 -4.50 6.36
CA MET A 11 14.80 -3.70 5.20
C MET A 11 15.99 -3.05 4.50
N LEU A 12 16.94 -2.50 5.25
CA LEU A 12 18.17 -1.92 4.70
C LEU A 12 19.03 -2.99 3.98
N ILE A 13 19.22 -4.16 4.58
CA ILE A 13 19.98 -5.26 3.97
C ILE A 13 19.36 -5.68 2.63
N ILE A 14 18.03 -5.77 2.57
CA ILE A 14 17.31 -6.10 1.33
C ILE A 14 17.43 -4.99 0.29
N ALA A 15 17.54 -3.72 0.74
CA ALA A 15 17.67 -2.56 -0.14
C ALA A 15 19.07 -2.41 -0.77
N LEU A 16 20.15 -2.79 -0.06
CA LEU A 16 21.53 -2.60 -0.50
C LEU A 16 21.87 -3.12 -1.91
N PRO A 17 21.39 -4.32 -2.35
CA PRO A 17 21.66 -4.79 -3.70
C PRO A 17 21.07 -3.90 -4.80
N GLY A 18 20.09 -3.06 -4.48
CA GLY A 18 19.50 -2.08 -5.39
C GLY A 18 20.52 -1.03 -5.84
N LEU A 19 21.38 -0.54 -4.94
CA LEU A 19 22.41 0.47 -5.23
C LEU A 19 23.30 0.13 -6.41
N ARG A 20 23.71 -1.13 -6.54
CA ARG A 20 24.68 -1.56 -7.55
C ARG A 20 24.10 -1.70 -8.95
N ARG A 21 22.79 -1.70 -9.11
CA ARG A 21 22.11 -2.01 -10.38
C ARG A 21 21.37 -0.86 -11.03
N MET A 22 21.24 0.28 -10.33
CA MET A 22 20.51 1.44 -10.85
C MET A 22 21.48 2.42 -11.53
N LYS A 23 21.47 2.37 -12.86
CA LYS A 23 22.34 3.23 -13.69
C LYS A 23 21.60 4.41 -14.31
N SER A 24 20.27 4.50 -14.14
CA SER A 24 19.43 5.56 -14.72
C SER A 24 18.25 5.91 -13.82
N VAL A 25 17.70 7.11 -13.98
CA VAL A 25 16.48 7.57 -13.29
C VAL A 25 15.30 6.65 -13.64
N GLU A 26 15.16 6.26 -14.92
CA GLU A 26 14.11 5.33 -15.33
C GLU A 26 14.26 3.98 -14.62
N GLY A 27 15.45 3.41 -14.57
CA GLY A 27 15.70 2.16 -13.86
C GLY A 27 15.43 2.25 -12.36
N TYR A 28 15.72 3.42 -11.75
CA TYR A 28 15.42 3.68 -10.35
C TYR A 28 13.92 3.66 -10.06
N VAL A 29 13.12 4.34 -10.89
CA VAL A 29 11.67 4.49 -10.70
C VAL A 29 10.90 3.23 -11.13
N THR A 30 11.38 2.49 -12.16
CA THR A 30 10.67 1.33 -12.71
C THR A 30 11.24 -0.01 -12.24
N GLY A 31 12.33 -0.02 -11.48
CA GLY A 31 13.02 -1.26 -11.11
C GLY A 31 13.54 -2.05 -12.32
N ASN A 32 13.90 -1.35 -13.40
CA ASN A 32 14.30 -1.91 -14.71
C ASN A 32 13.24 -2.76 -15.41
N ARG A 33 11.99 -2.74 -14.94
CA ARG A 33 10.88 -3.56 -15.48
C ARG A 33 11.20 -5.07 -15.49
N GLU A 34 11.80 -5.57 -14.43
CA GLU A 34 12.21 -6.97 -14.31
C GLU A 34 11.27 -7.83 -13.43
N SER A 35 10.27 -7.20 -12.79
CA SER A 35 9.42 -7.89 -11.81
C SER A 35 8.45 -8.89 -12.46
N GLY A 36 8.43 -10.11 -11.93
CA GLY A 36 7.45 -11.14 -12.30
C GLY A 36 6.06 -10.82 -11.70
N GLY A 37 5.00 -11.46 -12.23
CA GLY A 37 3.62 -11.22 -11.77
C GLY A 37 3.44 -11.48 -10.27
N LEU A 38 3.99 -12.56 -9.73
CA LEU A 38 3.89 -12.84 -8.30
C LEU A 38 4.48 -11.73 -7.43
N LEU A 39 5.66 -11.18 -7.80
CA LEU A 39 6.27 -10.07 -7.07
C LEU A 39 5.46 -8.79 -7.18
N VAL A 40 4.89 -8.50 -8.36
CA VAL A 40 4.01 -7.35 -8.57
C VAL A 40 2.75 -7.48 -7.70
N GLY A 41 2.11 -8.66 -7.71
CA GLY A 41 0.93 -8.92 -6.89
C GLY A 41 1.20 -8.85 -5.40
N ALA A 42 2.29 -9.46 -4.94
CA ALA A 42 2.70 -9.39 -3.53
C ALA A 42 2.94 -7.93 -3.10
N SER A 43 3.60 -7.13 -3.95
CA SER A 43 3.85 -5.72 -3.68
C SER A 43 2.55 -4.89 -3.70
N LEU A 44 1.61 -5.17 -4.61
CA LEU A 44 0.29 -4.53 -4.63
C LEU A 44 -0.48 -4.82 -3.34
N VAL A 45 -0.56 -6.08 -2.93
CA VAL A 45 -1.24 -6.48 -1.68
C VAL A 45 -0.58 -5.84 -0.46
N ALA A 46 0.75 -5.87 -0.36
CA ALA A 46 1.49 -5.23 0.74
C ALA A 46 1.26 -3.70 0.79
N THR A 47 1.07 -3.06 -0.37
CA THR A 47 0.78 -1.63 -0.45
C THR A 47 -0.62 -1.29 0.04
N ILE A 48 -1.60 -2.15 -0.27
CA ILE A 48 -3.00 -1.95 0.12
C ILE A 48 -3.18 -2.20 1.62
N ILE A 49 -2.57 -3.26 2.14
CA ILE A 49 -2.70 -3.63 3.55
C ILE A 49 -1.59 -2.91 4.35
N GLY A 50 -1.72 -1.61 4.48
CA GLY A 50 -0.85 -0.76 5.29
C GLY A 50 -1.47 -0.42 6.65
N ALA A 51 -0.80 0.44 7.42
CA ALA A 51 -1.26 0.84 8.75
C ALA A 51 -2.63 1.52 8.73
N SER A 52 -2.88 2.41 7.77
CA SER A 52 -4.19 3.09 7.63
C SER A 52 -5.33 2.13 7.28
N SER A 53 -5.07 1.13 6.43
CA SER A 53 -6.12 0.15 6.08
C SER A 53 -6.40 -0.82 7.25
N THR A 54 -5.39 -1.26 7.99
CA THR A 54 -5.59 -2.17 9.13
C THR A 54 -6.29 -1.46 10.28
N LEU A 55 -5.83 -0.28 10.70
CA LEU A 55 -6.47 0.50 11.76
C LEU A 55 -7.83 1.06 11.33
N GLY A 56 -7.92 1.57 10.09
CA GLY A 56 -9.18 2.07 9.55
C GLY A 56 -10.24 0.99 9.39
N MET A 57 -9.86 -0.22 8.98
CA MET A 57 -10.79 -1.37 8.96
C MET A 57 -11.23 -1.79 10.36
N ALA A 58 -10.33 -1.78 11.34
CA ALA A 58 -10.69 -2.11 12.72
C ALA A 58 -11.70 -1.11 13.28
N ASP A 59 -11.52 0.18 13.02
CA ASP A 59 -12.46 1.23 13.41
C ASP A 59 -13.82 1.11 12.68
N LEU A 60 -13.79 0.89 11.37
CA LEU A 60 -14.99 0.62 10.58
C LEU A 60 -15.73 -0.64 11.07
N ALA A 61 -15.00 -1.70 11.43
CA ALA A 61 -15.59 -2.93 11.93
C ALA A 61 -16.27 -2.70 13.29
N ARG A 62 -15.70 -1.88 14.15
CA ARG A 62 -16.32 -1.49 15.44
C ARG A 62 -17.58 -0.66 15.24
N THR A 63 -17.57 0.23 14.23
CA THR A 63 -18.68 1.20 14.00
C THR A 63 -19.78 0.60 13.13
N PHE A 64 -19.42 -0.16 12.10
CA PHE A 64 -20.35 -0.65 11.07
C PHE A 64 -20.30 -2.17 10.87
N GLY A 65 -19.64 -2.90 11.76
CA GLY A 65 -19.61 -4.37 11.71
C GLY A 65 -19.10 -4.93 10.37
N GLY A 66 -19.86 -5.82 9.76
CA GLY A 66 -19.51 -6.49 8.50
C GLY A 66 -19.31 -5.54 7.31
N ALA A 67 -19.84 -4.33 7.34
CA ALA A 67 -19.66 -3.34 6.28
C ALA A 67 -18.20 -2.91 6.11
N ALA A 68 -17.33 -3.10 7.11
CA ALA A 68 -15.88 -2.89 6.99
C ALA A 68 -15.23 -3.70 5.85
N PHE A 69 -15.85 -4.84 5.47
CA PHE A 69 -15.41 -5.64 4.31
C PHE A 69 -15.30 -4.81 3.03
N TRP A 70 -16.17 -3.81 2.85
CA TRP A 70 -16.17 -2.98 1.64
C TRP A 70 -14.87 -2.22 1.44
N TRP A 71 -14.11 -1.93 2.50
CA TRP A 71 -12.79 -1.28 2.34
C TRP A 71 -11.85 -2.09 1.45
N LEU A 72 -11.64 -3.36 1.79
CA LEU A 72 -10.78 -4.24 0.97
C LEU A 72 -11.51 -4.74 -0.30
N GLY A 73 -12.82 -4.97 -0.22
CA GLY A 73 -13.63 -5.39 -1.36
C GLY A 73 -13.59 -4.38 -2.51
N LEU A 74 -13.77 -3.10 -2.21
CA LEU A 74 -13.65 -2.03 -3.20
C LEU A 74 -12.21 -1.83 -3.68
N GLY A 75 -11.22 -2.00 -2.79
CA GLY A 75 -9.81 -2.01 -3.17
C GLY A 75 -9.51 -3.11 -4.19
N ALA A 76 -9.95 -4.34 -3.91
CA ALA A 76 -9.81 -5.45 -4.83
C ALA A 76 -10.53 -5.20 -6.17
N ALA A 77 -11.75 -4.65 -6.13
CA ALA A 77 -12.48 -4.26 -7.34
C ALA A 77 -11.72 -3.19 -8.15
N GLY A 78 -11.13 -2.19 -7.49
CA GLY A 78 -10.28 -1.18 -8.12
C GLY A 78 -9.05 -1.78 -8.81
N LEU A 79 -8.37 -2.75 -8.19
CA LEU A 79 -7.27 -3.47 -8.83
C LEU A 79 -7.73 -4.31 -10.04
N LEU A 80 -8.89 -4.95 -9.97
CA LEU A 80 -9.46 -5.67 -11.10
C LEU A 80 -9.77 -4.70 -12.27
N LEU A 81 -10.36 -3.55 -11.97
CA LEU A 81 -10.58 -2.49 -12.97
C LEU A 81 -9.24 -2.02 -13.57
N MET A 82 -8.22 -1.81 -12.74
CA MET A 82 -6.88 -1.45 -13.20
C MET A 82 -6.30 -2.52 -14.14
N ALA A 83 -6.33 -3.79 -13.75
CA ALA A 83 -5.81 -4.90 -14.53
C ALA A 83 -6.50 -5.02 -15.90
N TRP A 84 -7.80 -4.74 -15.95
CA TRP A 84 -8.59 -4.86 -17.15
C TRP A 84 -8.54 -3.62 -18.05
N LEU A 85 -8.69 -2.42 -17.48
CA LEU A 85 -8.83 -1.18 -18.25
C LEU A 85 -7.50 -0.42 -18.42
N THR A 86 -6.69 -0.29 -17.37
CA THR A 86 -5.60 0.70 -17.36
C THR A 86 -4.21 0.11 -17.54
N VAL A 87 -3.95 -1.14 -17.15
CA VAL A 87 -2.61 -1.75 -17.24
C VAL A 87 -2.06 -1.71 -18.66
N ARG A 88 -2.83 -2.15 -19.67
CA ARG A 88 -2.35 -2.23 -21.05
C ARG A 88 -2.04 -0.85 -21.66
N PRO A 89 -2.97 0.12 -21.63
CA PRO A 89 -2.68 1.45 -22.17
C PRO A 89 -1.55 2.16 -21.42
N LEU A 90 -1.53 2.12 -20.09
CA LEU A 90 -0.49 2.77 -19.29
C LEU A 90 0.89 2.15 -19.53
N TRP A 91 0.97 0.83 -19.60
CA TRP A 91 2.23 0.13 -19.87
C TRP A 91 2.79 0.43 -21.27
N ASN A 92 1.92 0.55 -22.27
CA ASN A 92 2.31 0.88 -23.65
C ASN A 92 2.76 2.35 -23.81
N LEU A 93 2.28 3.25 -22.97
CA LEU A 93 2.74 4.65 -22.94
C LEU A 93 4.23 4.76 -22.53
N LYS A 94 4.80 3.73 -21.90
CA LYS A 94 6.16 3.74 -21.36
C LYS A 94 6.44 4.96 -20.46
N ALA A 95 5.40 5.51 -19.85
CA ALA A 95 5.51 6.61 -18.92
C ALA A 95 6.21 6.15 -17.63
N ILE A 96 7.00 7.02 -17.04
CA ILE A 96 7.72 6.72 -15.78
C ILE A 96 6.91 7.06 -14.53
N SER A 97 5.85 7.87 -14.69
CA SER A 97 4.93 8.27 -13.62
C SER A 97 3.54 8.56 -14.17
N ILE A 98 2.53 8.65 -13.29
CA ILE A 98 1.18 9.10 -13.69
C ILE A 98 1.22 10.53 -14.26
N ALA A 99 2.01 11.43 -13.66
CA ALA A 99 2.16 12.79 -14.18
C ALA A 99 2.77 12.81 -15.58
N ASP A 100 3.74 11.92 -15.88
CA ASP A 100 4.29 11.75 -17.23
C ASP A 100 3.23 11.17 -18.19
N ALA A 101 2.44 10.19 -17.76
CA ALA A 101 1.35 9.64 -18.56
C ALA A 101 0.32 10.71 -18.93
N VAL A 102 -0.12 11.51 -17.97
CA VAL A 102 -1.05 12.63 -18.20
C VAL A 102 -0.43 13.69 -19.11
N SER A 103 0.86 13.99 -18.94
CA SER A 103 1.59 14.93 -19.80
C SER A 103 1.58 14.50 -21.27
N ARG A 104 1.72 13.20 -21.52
CA ARG A 104 1.69 12.62 -22.89
C ARG A 104 0.29 12.60 -23.50
N LEU A 105 -0.75 12.46 -22.67
CA LEU A 105 -2.15 12.35 -23.14
C LEU A 105 -2.85 13.72 -23.25
N ALA A 106 -2.61 14.61 -22.27
CA ALA A 106 -3.35 15.87 -22.09
C ALA A 106 -2.45 17.12 -22.09
N GLY A 107 -1.16 16.94 -22.41
CA GLY A 107 -0.20 18.05 -22.52
C GLY A 107 0.54 18.38 -21.23
N ARG A 108 1.63 19.14 -21.36
CA ARG A 108 2.58 19.44 -20.26
C ARG A 108 1.96 20.18 -19.09
N GLY A 109 0.98 21.05 -19.32
CA GLY A 109 0.28 21.78 -18.24
C GLY A 109 -0.49 20.85 -17.32
N ALA A 110 -1.29 19.93 -17.91
CA ALA A 110 -2.03 18.92 -17.16
C ALA A 110 -1.10 17.98 -16.39
N GLY A 111 0.01 17.55 -16.99
CA GLY A 111 1.00 16.72 -16.32
C GLY A 111 1.64 17.41 -15.11
N ARG A 112 1.99 18.70 -15.21
CA ARG A 112 2.54 19.48 -14.08
C ARG A 112 1.53 19.60 -12.94
N LEU A 113 0.27 19.95 -13.26
CA LEU A 113 -0.79 20.04 -12.27
C LEU A 113 -0.99 18.69 -11.55
N THR A 114 -1.07 17.59 -12.31
CA THR A 114 -1.15 16.24 -11.75
C THR A 114 0.03 15.95 -10.83
N GLY A 115 1.24 16.31 -11.21
CA GLY A 115 2.43 16.13 -10.37
C GLY A 115 2.34 16.88 -9.04
N VAL A 116 1.91 18.14 -9.06
CA VAL A 116 1.71 18.95 -7.84
C VAL A 116 0.64 18.32 -6.93
N VAL A 117 -0.51 17.96 -7.50
CA VAL A 117 -1.60 17.33 -6.74
C VAL A 117 -1.14 16.01 -6.11
N ILE A 118 -0.41 15.17 -6.84
CA ILE A 118 0.13 13.91 -6.31
C ILE A 118 1.10 14.18 -5.16
N VAL A 119 2.03 15.11 -5.30
CA VAL A 119 2.99 15.42 -4.23
C VAL A 119 2.28 15.86 -2.96
N LEU A 120 1.31 16.75 -3.06
CA LEU A 120 0.54 17.25 -1.91
C LEU A 120 -0.29 16.13 -1.26
N ALA A 121 -1.02 15.37 -2.06
CA ALA A 121 -1.90 14.29 -1.56
C ALA A 121 -1.07 13.16 -0.91
N TRP A 122 -0.01 12.70 -1.57
CA TRP A 122 0.82 11.60 -1.03
C TRP A 122 1.67 12.01 0.16
N THR A 123 2.06 13.28 0.28
CA THR A 123 2.68 13.79 1.51
C THR A 123 1.72 13.64 2.69
N GLY A 124 0.43 13.99 2.52
CA GLY A 124 -0.59 13.78 3.55
C GLY A 124 -0.81 12.29 3.89
N ILE A 125 -0.87 11.43 2.88
CA ILE A 125 -1.02 9.97 3.08
C ILE A 125 0.19 9.39 3.83
N ILE A 126 1.41 9.76 3.46
CA ILE A 126 2.63 9.30 4.14
C ILE A 126 2.65 9.78 5.60
N ALA A 127 2.28 11.04 5.85
CA ALA A 127 2.18 11.58 7.20
C ALA A 127 1.17 10.79 8.04
N ALA A 128 -0.01 10.51 7.51
CA ALA A 128 -1.03 9.69 8.19
C ALA A 128 -0.54 8.27 8.50
N GLN A 129 0.18 7.64 7.57
CA GLN A 129 0.77 6.31 7.78
C GLN A 129 1.84 6.35 8.89
N LEU A 130 2.71 7.35 8.91
CA LEU A 130 3.73 7.50 9.94
C LEU A 130 3.13 7.76 11.33
N VAL A 131 2.07 8.57 11.41
CA VAL A 131 1.33 8.79 12.66
C VAL A 131 0.69 7.48 13.13
N ALA A 132 0.03 6.74 12.24
CA ALA A 132 -0.61 5.46 12.57
C ALA A 132 0.40 4.42 13.09
N VAL A 133 1.53 4.25 12.39
CA VAL A 133 2.61 3.35 12.85
C VAL A 133 3.23 3.86 14.15
N GLY A 134 3.48 5.17 14.24
CA GLY A 134 4.06 5.79 15.42
C GLY A 134 3.20 5.60 16.67
N SER A 135 1.89 5.73 16.58
CA SER A 135 0.99 5.53 17.71
C SER A 135 1.02 4.07 18.21
N VAL A 136 1.02 3.08 17.34
CA VAL A 136 1.08 1.66 17.71
C VAL A 136 2.45 1.32 18.31
N LEU A 137 3.53 1.73 17.66
CA LEU A 137 4.88 1.40 18.11
C LEU A 137 5.29 2.13 19.40
N SER A 138 4.81 3.35 19.61
CA SER A 138 5.07 4.09 20.85
C SER A 138 4.44 3.41 22.07
N MET A 139 3.22 2.89 21.92
CA MET A 139 2.57 2.10 22.96
C MET A 139 3.36 0.81 23.27
N ALA A 140 3.80 0.10 22.24
CA ALA A 140 4.53 -1.15 22.39
C ALA A 140 5.97 -0.96 22.92
N ALA A 141 6.57 0.20 22.67
CA ALA A 141 7.95 0.53 23.07
C ALA A 141 8.03 1.40 24.34
N GLU A 142 6.88 1.84 24.88
CA GLU A 142 6.79 2.80 25.99
C GLU A 142 7.65 4.06 25.73
N ALA A 143 7.61 4.56 24.50
CA ALA A 143 8.47 5.64 24.03
C ALA A 143 7.64 6.83 23.51
N ASP A 144 8.25 8.01 23.47
CA ASP A 144 7.61 9.22 22.93
C ASP A 144 7.21 9.03 21.47
N PRO A 145 5.92 9.27 21.11
CA PRO A 145 5.43 9.09 19.75
C PRO A 145 6.19 9.90 18.70
N ALA A 146 6.62 11.12 19.01
CA ALA A 146 7.34 11.96 18.05
C ALA A 146 8.71 11.36 17.72
N VAL A 147 9.40 10.81 18.70
CA VAL A 147 10.69 10.12 18.50
C VAL A 147 10.50 8.86 17.65
N VAL A 148 9.46 8.08 17.93
CA VAL A 148 9.15 6.86 17.16
C VAL A 148 8.81 7.18 15.73
N ILE A 149 7.97 8.20 15.48
CA ILE A 149 7.62 8.67 14.14
C ILE A 149 8.87 9.12 13.38
N LEU A 150 9.74 9.91 14.02
CA LEU A 150 10.97 10.40 13.40
C LEU A 150 11.91 9.25 13.01
N ILE A 151 12.16 8.32 13.91
CA ILE A 151 13.04 7.16 13.66
C ILE A 151 12.46 6.29 12.54
N THR A 152 11.16 5.98 12.60
CA THR A 152 10.48 5.18 11.58
C THR A 152 10.51 5.88 10.22
N GLY A 153 10.20 7.17 10.19
CA GLY A 153 10.22 7.98 8.96
C GLY A 153 11.62 8.04 8.34
N LEU A 154 12.66 8.25 9.15
CA LEU A 154 14.05 8.21 8.67
C LEU A 154 14.43 6.83 8.13
N ALA A 155 14.10 5.75 8.82
CA ALA A 155 14.40 4.39 8.39
C ALA A 155 13.73 4.07 7.05
N VAL A 156 12.43 4.39 6.90
CA VAL A 156 11.68 4.19 5.66
C VAL A 156 12.29 5.03 4.52
N THR A 157 12.59 6.30 4.77
CA THR A 157 13.20 7.18 3.77
C THR A 157 14.55 6.66 3.31
N LEU A 158 15.39 6.21 4.25
CA LEU A 158 16.72 5.68 3.93
C LEU A 158 16.64 4.44 3.03
N TYR A 159 15.89 3.40 3.42
CA TYR A 159 15.89 2.17 2.61
C TYR A 159 15.19 2.34 1.26
N THR A 160 14.17 3.20 1.17
CA THR A 160 13.48 3.47 -0.10
C THR A 160 14.33 4.28 -1.06
N THR A 161 15.03 5.31 -0.54
CA THR A 161 15.92 6.16 -1.34
C THR A 161 17.14 5.37 -1.83
N ILE A 162 17.72 4.54 -0.96
CA ILE A 162 18.88 3.72 -1.31
C ILE A 162 18.52 2.67 -2.36
N GLY A 163 17.38 2.04 -2.22
CA GLY A 163 17.03 0.84 -2.98
C GLY A 163 16.20 1.05 -4.24
N GLY A 164 15.52 2.20 -4.39
CA GLY A 164 14.58 2.47 -5.48
C GLY A 164 13.46 1.42 -5.58
N GLN A 165 12.70 1.46 -6.67
CA GLN A 165 11.51 0.62 -6.88
C GLN A 165 11.79 -0.89 -6.78
N ARG A 166 12.95 -1.35 -7.21
CA ARG A 166 13.31 -2.76 -7.15
C ARG A 166 13.42 -3.28 -5.71
N SER A 167 14.00 -2.47 -4.83
CA SER A 167 14.12 -2.82 -3.42
C SER A 167 12.77 -2.75 -2.71
N VAL A 168 11.97 -1.73 -3.01
CA VAL A 168 10.61 -1.59 -2.47
C VAL A 168 9.80 -2.86 -2.76
N ILE A 169 9.76 -3.35 -3.99
CA ILE A 169 9.02 -4.58 -4.33
C ILE A 169 9.52 -5.83 -3.57
N ARG A 170 10.80 -5.90 -3.26
CA ARG A 170 11.35 -7.01 -2.48
C ARG A 170 11.05 -6.89 -0.99
N THR A 171 11.13 -5.68 -0.45
CA THR A 171 10.73 -5.42 0.94
C THR A 171 9.23 -5.63 1.13
N ASP A 172 8.40 -5.26 0.14
CA ASP A 172 6.96 -5.50 0.14
C ASP A 172 6.64 -7.00 0.26
N LEU A 173 7.40 -7.88 -0.42
CA LEU A 173 7.21 -9.33 -0.30
C LEU A 173 7.47 -9.82 1.14
N VAL A 174 8.54 -9.36 1.77
CA VAL A 174 8.86 -9.72 3.16
C VAL A 174 7.80 -9.18 4.11
N GLN A 175 7.38 -7.94 3.91
CA GLN A 175 6.30 -7.32 4.68
C GLN A 175 4.99 -8.09 4.53
N LEU A 176 4.63 -8.51 3.32
CA LEU A 176 3.45 -9.34 3.08
C LEU A 176 3.50 -10.67 3.85
N VAL A 177 4.65 -11.35 3.85
CA VAL A 177 4.81 -12.61 4.62
C VAL A 177 4.60 -12.35 6.12
N ILE A 178 5.25 -11.32 6.67
CA ILE A 178 5.08 -10.94 8.09
C ILE A 178 3.62 -10.63 8.39
N LEU A 179 2.95 -9.89 7.53
CA LEU A 179 1.55 -9.51 7.67
C LEU A 179 0.63 -10.74 7.65
N VAL A 180 0.78 -11.62 6.66
CA VAL A 180 -0.03 -12.84 6.55
C VAL A 180 0.17 -13.75 7.77
N VAL A 181 1.42 -13.93 8.21
CA VAL A 181 1.73 -14.72 9.40
C VAL A 181 1.12 -14.07 10.66
N GLY A 182 1.22 -12.74 10.78
CA GLY A 182 0.65 -12.01 11.92
C GLY A 182 -0.88 -12.11 11.97
N VAL A 183 -1.55 -11.88 10.85
CA VAL A 183 -3.02 -12.01 10.76
C VAL A 183 -3.47 -13.44 11.05
N LEU A 184 -2.76 -14.44 10.49
CA LEU A 184 -3.08 -15.85 10.74
C LEU A 184 -2.87 -16.21 12.22
N ALA A 185 -1.80 -15.73 12.84
CA ALA A 185 -1.54 -15.97 14.26
C ALA A 185 -2.66 -15.40 15.14
N VAL A 186 -3.08 -14.15 14.89
CA VAL A 186 -4.19 -13.52 15.63
C VAL A 186 -5.49 -14.30 15.37
N PHE A 187 -5.78 -14.69 14.14
CA PHE A 187 -6.97 -15.47 13.81
C PHE A 187 -6.99 -16.82 14.58
N LEU A 188 -5.87 -17.53 14.60
CA LEU A 188 -5.75 -18.78 15.33
C LEU A 188 -5.92 -18.58 16.84
N MET A 189 -5.33 -17.52 17.41
CA MET A 189 -5.49 -17.20 18.83
C MET A 189 -6.96 -16.94 19.19
N LEU A 190 -7.70 -16.25 18.33
CA LEU A 190 -9.13 -15.96 18.54
C LEU A 190 -10.04 -17.18 18.28
N ALA A 191 -9.63 -18.10 17.40
CA ALA A 191 -10.40 -19.30 17.06
C ALA A 191 -10.30 -20.41 18.11
N PHE A 192 -9.32 -20.37 19.01
CA PHE A 192 -9.19 -21.37 20.07
C PHE A 192 -10.16 -21.07 21.23
N PRO A 193 -10.89 -22.09 21.75
CA PRO A 193 -11.78 -21.95 22.92
C PRO A 193 -10.97 -21.52 24.16
N GLY A 194 -11.37 -20.42 24.79
CA GLY A 194 -10.71 -19.88 25.99
C GLY A 194 -10.10 -18.51 25.81
N SER A 195 -10.11 -17.92 24.62
CA SER A 195 -9.83 -16.50 24.46
C SER A 195 -10.99 -15.73 25.10
N GLU A 196 -10.70 -14.93 26.13
CA GLU A 196 -11.64 -13.94 26.70
C GLU A 196 -11.91 -12.77 25.73
N ALA A 197 -11.64 -12.96 24.45
CA ALA A 197 -12.06 -12.05 23.40
C ALA A 197 -13.58 -12.16 23.32
N ASP A 198 -14.27 -11.46 24.24
CA ASP A 198 -15.65 -11.07 24.02
C ASP A 198 -15.65 -10.31 22.68
N SER A 199 -15.83 -11.08 21.63
CA SER A 199 -15.95 -10.54 20.30
C SER A 199 -17.33 -9.87 20.24
N GLY A 200 -17.45 -8.67 20.78
CA GLY A 200 -18.60 -7.81 20.56
C GLY A 200 -18.80 -7.49 19.07
N LEU A 201 -18.27 -8.36 18.21
CA LEU A 201 -18.38 -8.38 16.77
C LEU A 201 -19.77 -8.87 16.41
N VAL A 202 -20.72 -7.95 16.42
CA VAL A 202 -22.03 -8.21 15.82
C VAL A 202 -21.79 -8.35 14.32
N LEU A 203 -21.99 -9.58 13.80
CA LEU A 203 -22.00 -9.85 12.36
C LEU A 203 -23.21 -9.15 11.75
N GLN A 204 -23.08 -7.86 11.51
CA GLN A 204 -24.08 -7.10 10.78
C GLN A 204 -23.96 -7.39 9.28
N PRO A 205 -25.09 -7.33 8.53
CA PRO A 205 -25.07 -7.43 7.08
C PRO A 205 -24.12 -6.40 6.45
N LEU A 206 -23.62 -6.70 5.25
CA LEU A 206 -22.73 -5.80 4.49
C LEU A 206 -23.38 -4.46 4.14
N LEU A 207 -24.71 -4.41 4.09
CA LEU A 207 -25.54 -3.21 3.98
C LEU A 207 -26.64 -3.29 5.06
N HIS A 208 -26.79 -2.22 5.81
CA HIS A 208 -27.77 -2.10 6.88
C HIS A 208 -28.09 -0.60 7.15
N ALA A 209 -29.05 -0.28 8.02
CA ALA A 209 -29.47 1.10 8.27
C ALA A 209 -28.35 2.04 8.72
N GLY A 210 -27.29 1.53 9.37
CA GLY A 210 -26.10 2.30 9.76
C GLY A 210 -25.08 2.47 8.64
N PHE A 211 -25.10 1.60 7.62
CA PHE A 211 -24.22 1.62 6.45
C PHE A 211 -25.03 1.28 5.19
N ASP A 212 -25.61 2.30 4.59
CA ASP A 212 -26.48 2.24 3.43
C ASP A 212 -25.74 2.34 2.08
N LEU A 213 -26.49 2.30 1.00
CA LEU A 213 -25.95 2.40 -0.36
C LEU A 213 -25.27 3.76 -0.62
N GLU A 214 -25.76 4.83 -0.01
CA GLU A 214 -25.18 6.17 -0.16
C GLU A 214 -23.75 6.21 0.41
N LYS A 215 -23.56 5.69 1.62
CA LYS A 215 -22.23 5.57 2.26
C LYS A 215 -21.31 4.65 1.47
N LEU A 216 -21.85 3.54 0.94
CA LEU A 216 -21.09 2.65 0.08
C LEU A 216 -20.60 3.36 -1.19
N VAL A 217 -21.47 4.10 -1.87
CA VAL A 217 -21.10 4.85 -3.09
C VAL A 217 -20.09 5.95 -2.76
N PHE A 218 -20.29 6.69 -1.66
CA PHE A 218 -19.36 7.71 -1.20
C PHE A 218 -17.96 7.15 -0.90
N MET A 219 -17.88 5.95 -0.35
CA MET A 219 -16.63 5.24 -0.11
C MET A 219 -16.05 4.61 -1.39
N ALA A 220 -16.91 4.12 -2.28
CA ALA A 220 -16.49 3.42 -3.49
C ALA A 220 -15.76 4.32 -4.48
N VAL A 221 -16.26 5.53 -4.72
CA VAL A 221 -15.69 6.45 -5.73
C VAL A 221 -14.21 6.75 -5.47
N PRO A 222 -13.79 7.24 -4.28
CA PRO A 222 -12.39 7.51 -4.03
C PRO A 222 -11.53 6.23 -3.97
N LEU A 223 -12.03 5.13 -3.40
CA LEU A 223 -11.27 3.89 -3.30
C LEU A 223 -11.04 3.25 -4.68
N LEU A 224 -12.08 3.09 -5.48
CA LEU A 224 -11.93 2.55 -6.84
C LEU A 224 -11.00 3.42 -7.68
N GLY A 225 -11.12 4.76 -7.59
CA GLY A 225 -10.24 5.69 -8.28
C GLY A 225 -8.78 5.58 -7.83
N ALA A 226 -8.53 5.54 -6.53
CA ALA A 226 -7.20 5.42 -5.97
C ALA A 226 -6.51 4.10 -6.37
N TYR A 227 -7.22 2.98 -6.32
CA TYR A 227 -6.66 1.68 -6.71
C TYR A 227 -6.60 1.47 -8.22
N ALA A 228 -7.51 2.05 -9.00
CA ALA A 228 -7.49 1.92 -10.45
C ALA A 228 -6.42 2.80 -11.13
N ALA A 229 -6.04 3.94 -10.56
CA ALA A 229 -5.18 4.93 -11.17
C ALA A 229 -4.18 5.61 -10.22
N GLY A 230 -4.00 5.10 -9.00
CA GLY A 230 -3.07 5.66 -8.03
C GLY A 230 -1.61 5.55 -8.46
N PRO A 231 -0.76 6.53 -8.12
CA PRO A 231 0.66 6.53 -8.52
C PRO A 231 1.46 5.42 -7.86
N ASP A 232 1.09 4.98 -6.68
CA ASP A 232 1.64 3.81 -5.99
C ASP A 232 1.32 2.51 -6.74
N MET A 233 0.07 2.30 -7.16
CA MET A 233 -0.33 1.16 -7.98
C MET A 233 0.38 1.19 -9.35
N PHE A 234 0.42 2.36 -9.98
CA PHE A 234 1.11 2.56 -11.25
C PHE A 234 2.60 2.19 -11.17
N SER A 235 3.29 2.57 -10.11
CA SER A 235 4.72 2.28 -9.95
C SER A 235 5.01 0.76 -9.90
N ARG A 236 4.14 -0.02 -9.24
CA ARG A 236 4.26 -1.49 -9.16
C ARG A 236 4.01 -2.13 -10.52
N ILE A 237 2.95 -1.72 -11.21
CA ILE A 237 2.64 -2.21 -12.55
C ILE A 237 3.76 -1.87 -13.53
N ASN A 238 4.30 -0.66 -13.46
CA ASN A 238 5.36 -0.20 -14.34
C ASN A 238 6.69 -0.94 -14.11
N SER A 239 6.86 -1.60 -12.96
CA SER A 239 8.00 -2.46 -12.69
C SER A 239 7.89 -3.87 -13.30
N ALA A 240 6.72 -4.25 -13.79
CA ALA A 240 6.49 -5.56 -14.36
C ALA A 240 7.31 -5.79 -15.64
N ARG A 241 7.79 -7.01 -15.86
CA ARG A 241 8.55 -7.38 -17.07
C ARG A 241 7.70 -7.48 -18.34
N SER A 242 6.39 -7.50 -18.22
CA SER A 242 5.46 -7.56 -19.36
C SER A 242 4.04 -7.18 -18.93
N VAL A 243 3.19 -6.80 -19.90
CA VAL A 243 1.74 -6.57 -19.67
C VAL A 243 1.08 -7.78 -19.01
N LYS A 244 1.47 -9.01 -19.43
CA LYS A 244 0.93 -10.24 -18.84
C LYS A 244 1.35 -10.40 -17.39
N ALA A 245 2.58 -10.06 -17.03
CA ALA A 245 3.05 -10.08 -15.64
C ALA A 245 2.34 -9.02 -14.80
N ALA A 246 2.14 -7.81 -15.34
CA ALA A 246 1.40 -6.74 -14.68
C ALA A 246 -0.07 -7.07 -14.41
N ARG A 247 -0.74 -7.79 -15.33
CA ARG A 247 -2.15 -8.20 -15.19
C ARG A 247 -2.38 -9.40 -14.28
N ARG A 248 -1.37 -10.26 -14.13
CA ARG A 248 -1.46 -11.46 -13.29
C ARG A 248 -1.02 -11.25 -11.85
N GLY A 249 -0.31 -10.16 -11.59
CA GLY A 249 -0.02 -9.67 -10.25
C GLY A 249 -1.20 -8.94 -9.68
#